data_f27124c75f672b10d477204388b1fbbd
#
_entry.id   f27124c75f672b10d477204388b1fbbd
#
_cell.length_a   1.000
_cell.length_b   1.000
_cell.length_c   1.000
_cell.angle_alpha   90.00
_cell.angle_beta   90.00
_cell.angle_gamma   90.00
#
_symmetry.space_group_name_H-M   'P 1'
#
loop_
_entity.id
_entity.type
_entity.pdbx_description
1 polymer ?
#
loop_
_entity_poly.entity_id
_entity_poly.type
_entity_poly.pdbx_seq_one_letter_code
_entity_poly.pdbx_strand_id
1 'polypeptide(L)'
;MKLLTSPLFLRGTLVFFVAAFAFVMAIVLMRRIRRSLVQPTAALGESPSSLESLPLQTYHAVIQELKQQKHELSAQQQSDRRRAKATENLSAAVLSNLSSGVLFFNTQGLVRQANQAAKNILGFASLVGMNAVEIFRETPASDAGADVSFATAAGAIRATLRDRVAVKRLQVEYVSPAMEQRVLEITVSPVSDTDSSLLGAACLVADVTAIAQIRRDQDLHGEISAEMALTLRGSLLTISRYAHQLAQNPDLKMSQQLASDIAAEATQLNRTIGGFLTEATAMKAGQRH
;
A
#
# COMPACT_ATOMS: atom_id res chain seq x y z
N MET A 1 -0.55 -63.50 -77.22
CA MET A 1 -0.26 -62.83 -75.92
C MET A 1 0.67 -61.62 -76.03
N LYS A 2 0.48 -60.69 -77.01
CA LYS A 2 1.35 -59.53 -77.22
C LYS A 2 0.63 -58.19 -77.13
N LEU A 3 -0.63 -58.17 -76.75
CA LEU A 3 -1.42 -56.93 -76.62
C LEU A 3 -1.47 -56.34 -75.19
N LEU A 4 -1.08 -57.08 -74.18
CA LEU A 4 -1.09 -56.65 -72.78
C LEU A 4 0.15 -55.89 -72.35
N THR A 5 1.21 -55.86 -73.18
CA THR A 5 2.52 -55.24 -72.82
C THR A 5 2.77 -53.95 -73.60
N SER A 6 1.80 -53.41 -74.32
CA SER A 6 2.02 -52.11 -74.99
C SER A 6 1.95 -50.96 -73.97
N PRO A 7 2.93 -50.03 -74.03
CA PRO A 7 2.98 -48.91 -73.05
C PRO A 7 1.76 -47.99 -73.12
N LEU A 8 1.04 -48.01 -74.21
CA LEU A 8 -0.25 -47.28 -74.37
C LEU A 8 -1.37 -47.89 -73.56
N PHE A 9 -1.44 -49.24 -73.47
CA PHE A 9 -2.51 -49.96 -72.73
C PHE A 9 -2.28 -49.74 -71.22
N LEU A 10 -1.00 -49.76 -70.75
CA LEU A 10 -0.66 -49.53 -69.36
C LEU A 10 -0.99 -48.10 -68.89
N ARG A 11 -0.78 -47.08 -69.75
CA ARG A 11 -1.15 -45.70 -69.51
C ARG A 11 -2.68 -45.49 -69.46
N GLY A 12 -3.40 -46.13 -70.35
CA GLY A 12 -4.86 -46.09 -70.41
C GLY A 12 -5.52 -46.70 -69.15
N THR A 13 -5.02 -47.84 -68.69
CA THR A 13 -5.52 -48.50 -67.47
C THR A 13 -5.20 -47.69 -66.22
N LEU A 14 -4.01 -47.07 -66.15
CA LEU A 14 -3.62 -46.20 -65.03
C LEU A 14 -4.56 -44.98 -64.92
N VAL A 15 -4.85 -44.30 -66.05
CA VAL A 15 -5.73 -43.13 -66.07
C VAL A 15 -7.16 -43.54 -65.69
N PHE A 16 -7.60 -44.71 -66.13
CA PHE A 16 -8.93 -45.24 -65.79
C PHE A 16 -9.07 -45.54 -64.31
N PHE A 17 -8.06 -46.14 -63.70
CA PHE A 17 -8.03 -46.39 -62.23
C PHE A 17 -8.00 -45.08 -61.41
N VAL A 18 -7.22 -44.09 -61.82
CA VAL A 18 -7.19 -42.78 -61.17
C VAL A 18 -8.55 -42.05 -61.27
N ALA A 19 -9.19 -42.09 -62.44
CA ALA A 19 -10.50 -41.52 -62.66
C ALA A 19 -11.57 -42.25 -61.82
N ALA A 20 -11.54 -43.59 -61.79
CA ALA A 20 -12.48 -44.36 -60.95
C ALA A 20 -12.31 -44.10 -59.46
N PHE A 21 -11.06 -43.99 -59.00
CA PHE A 21 -10.74 -43.63 -57.59
C PHE A 21 -11.21 -42.24 -57.24
N ALA A 22 -11.00 -41.26 -58.13
CA ALA A 22 -11.47 -39.89 -57.92
C ALA A 22 -13.02 -39.83 -57.85
N PHE A 23 -13.70 -40.61 -58.69
CA PHE A 23 -15.17 -40.69 -58.70
C PHE A 23 -15.73 -41.35 -57.42
N VAL A 24 -15.09 -42.44 -56.94
CA VAL A 24 -15.47 -43.08 -55.67
C VAL A 24 -15.26 -42.14 -54.51
N MET A 25 -14.10 -41.43 -54.47
CA MET A 25 -13.86 -40.38 -53.44
C MET A 25 -14.86 -39.28 -53.48
N ALA A 26 -15.24 -38.79 -54.64
CA ALA A 26 -16.25 -37.75 -54.78
C ALA A 26 -17.63 -38.23 -54.24
N ILE A 27 -18.02 -39.48 -54.51
CA ILE A 27 -19.25 -40.07 -53.96
C ILE A 27 -19.19 -40.23 -52.44
N VAL A 28 -18.07 -40.67 -51.91
CA VAL A 28 -17.87 -40.82 -50.46
C VAL A 28 -17.92 -39.46 -49.78
N LEU A 29 -17.24 -38.44 -50.34
CA LEU A 29 -17.27 -37.08 -49.85
C LEU A 29 -18.68 -36.49 -49.87
N MET A 30 -19.39 -36.67 -50.94
CA MET A 30 -20.76 -36.19 -51.09
C MET A 30 -21.73 -36.92 -50.13
N ARG A 31 -21.52 -38.20 -49.88
CA ARG A 31 -22.30 -38.96 -48.87
C ARG A 31 -21.93 -38.50 -47.43
N ARG A 32 -20.69 -38.17 -47.20
CA ARG A 32 -20.23 -37.66 -45.87
C ARG A 32 -20.81 -36.27 -45.60
N ILE A 33 -20.79 -35.38 -46.57
CA ILE A 33 -21.38 -34.02 -46.48
C ILE A 33 -22.92 -34.14 -46.32
N ARG A 34 -23.58 -35.02 -47.08
CA ARG A 34 -25.00 -35.23 -46.91
C ARG A 34 -25.37 -35.81 -45.53
N ARG A 35 -24.53 -36.69 -44.93
CA ARG A 35 -24.77 -37.21 -43.59
C ARG A 35 -24.56 -36.16 -42.51
N SER A 36 -23.62 -35.23 -42.68
CA SER A 36 -23.42 -34.12 -41.73
C SER A 36 -24.47 -33.02 -41.83
N LEU A 37 -25.19 -32.94 -42.95
CA LEU A 37 -26.29 -31.97 -43.16
C LEU A 37 -27.69 -32.54 -42.85
N VAL A 38 -27.80 -33.88 -42.62
CA VAL A 38 -29.09 -34.57 -42.42
C VAL A 38 -29.30 -35.08 -40.99
N GLN A 39 -28.41 -34.79 -40.04
CA GLN A 39 -28.73 -35.01 -38.63
C GLN A 39 -28.66 -33.67 -37.89
N PRO A 40 -29.83 -33.07 -37.55
CA PRO A 40 -30.74 -33.59 -36.55
C PRO A 40 -32.24 -33.33 -36.86
N THR A 41 -32.88 -34.16 -37.66
CA THR A 41 -34.34 -34.07 -37.77
C THR A 41 -35.00 -35.45 -37.90
N ALA A 42 -34.63 -36.35 -36.99
CA ALA A 42 -35.32 -37.63 -36.85
C ALA A 42 -35.90 -37.80 -35.44
N ALA A 43 -36.72 -36.84 -35.02
CA ALA A 43 -37.67 -37.04 -33.93
C ALA A 43 -38.77 -35.98 -34.09
N LEU A 44 -39.66 -36.15 -34.98
CA LEU A 44 -41.09 -35.82 -34.88
C LEU A 44 -41.72 -36.03 -36.26
N GLY A 45 -42.61 -36.98 -36.31
CA GLY A 45 -43.36 -37.32 -37.53
C GLY A 45 -44.32 -36.22 -37.94
N GLU A 46 -44.74 -36.37 -39.18
CA GLU A 46 -45.89 -35.79 -39.82
C GLU A 46 -45.65 -34.77 -40.93
N SER A 47 -45.89 -35.33 -42.16
CA SER A 47 -46.53 -34.77 -43.38
C SER A 47 -45.86 -33.60 -44.13
N PRO A 48 -45.70 -33.80 -45.46
CA PRO A 48 -45.13 -32.77 -46.32
C PRO A 48 -46.22 -31.84 -46.86
N SER A 49 -46.30 -30.65 -46.44
CA SER A 49 -46.99 -29.58 -47.14
C SER A 49 -46.26 -28.25 -47.01
N SER A 50 -45.95 -27.74 -48.22
CA SER A 50 -45.48 -26.36 -48.47
C SER A 50 -44.00 -26.06 -48.38
N LEU A 51 -43.38 -25.94 -49.53
CA LEU A 51 -42.05 -25.45 -49.84
C LEU A 51 -41.82 -23.95 -49.49
N GLU A 52 -42.80 -23.31 -48.85
CA GLU A 52 -42.73 -21.85 -48.49
C GLU A 52 -42.38 -21.55 -47.06
N SER A 53 -42.24 -22.57 -46.18
CA SER A 53 -41.99 -22.34 -44.72
C SER A 53 -40.54 -22.47 -44.29
N LEU A 54 -39.64 -22.91 -45.16
CA LEU A 54 -38.21 -23.11 -44.83
C LEU A 54 -37.40 -21.86 -44.43
N PRO A 55 -37.62 -20.68 -45.03
CA PRO A 55 -36.88 -19.49 -44.58
C PRO A 55 -37.36 -18.93 -43.22
N LEU A 56 -38.62 -19.10 -42.86
CA LEU A 56 -39.17 -18.57 -41.61
C LEU A 56 -38.71 -19.32 -40.37
N GLN A 57 -38.52 -20.64 -40.43
CA GLN A 57 -38.05 -21.44 -39.29
C GLN A 57 -36.57 -21.17 -38.97
N THR A 58 -35.72 -21.01 -39.98
CA THR A 58 -34.32 -20.62 -39.81
C THR A 58 -34.17 -19.20 -39.22
N TYR A 59 -35.01 -18.27 -39.66
CA TYR A 59 -35.04 -16.92 -39.08
C TYR A 59 -35.47 -16.93 -37.60
N HIS A 60 -36.44 -17.73 -37.22
CA HIS A 60 -36.86 -17.85 -35.82
C HIS A 60 -35.82 -18.49 -34.96
N ALA A 61 -35.09 -19.51 -35.42
CA ALA A 61 -33.98 -20.13 -34.69
C ALA A 61 -32.84 -19.12 -34.45
N VAL A 62 -32.45 -18.36 -35.47
CA VAL A 62 -31.41 -17.33 -35.35
C VAL A 62 -31.84 -16.19 -34.42
N ILE A 63 -33.09 -15.76 -34.48
CA ILE A 63 -33.65 -14.73 -33.58
C ILE A 63 -33.66 -15.23 -32.12
N GLN A 64 -34.00 -16.48 -31.87
CA GLN A 64 -33.98 -17.07 -30.54
C GLN A 64 -32.55 -17.18 -30.00
N GLU A 65 -31.60 -17.61 -30.82
CA GLU A 65 -30.19 -17.70 -30.45
C GLU A 65 -29.60 -16.31 -30.13
N LEU A 66 -29.88 -15.31 -30.95
CA LEU A 66 -29.48 -13.91 -30.69
C LEU A 66 -30.12 -13.36 -29.41
N LYS A 67 -31.40 -13.68 -29.14
CA LYS A 67 -32.03 -13.28 -27.86
C LYS A 67 -31.36 -13.95 -26.67
N GLN A 68 -31.04 -15.25 -26.77
CA GLN A 68 -30.36 -15.98 -25.72
C GLN A 68 -28.97 -15.44 -25.45
N GLN A 69 -28.16 -15.23 -26.51
CA GLN A 69 -26.85 -14.59 -26.39
C GLN A 69 -26.93 -13.18 -25.75
N LYS A 70 -27.94 -12.39 -26.18
CA LYS A 70 -28.17 -11.06 -25.58
C LYS A 70 -28.54 -11.17 -24.09
N HIS A 71 -29.38 -12.16 -23.72
CA HIS A 71 -29.73 -12.38 -22.31
C HIS A 71 -28.53 -12.84 -21.49
N GLU A 72 -27.72 -13.77 -22.00
CA GLU A 72 -26.49 -14.22 -21.34
C GLU A 72 -25.48 -13.08 -21.17
N LEU A 73 -25.26 -12.29 -22.22
CA LEU A 73 -24.35 -11.13 -22.16
C LEU A 73 -24.85 -10.09 -21.18
N SER A 74 -26.17 -9.81 -21.16
CA SER A 74 -26.72 -8.84 -20.20
C SER A 74 -26.65 -9.34 -18.76
N ALA A 75 -26.87 -10.64 -18.52
CA ALA A 75 -26.74 -11.26 -17.21
C ALA A 75 -25.26 -11.24 -16.73
N GLN A 76 -24.33 -11.52 -17.64
CA GLN A 76 -22.90 -11.45 -17.35
C GLN A 76 -22.45 -10.03 -17.03
N GLN A 77 -22.85 -9.04 -17.85
CA GLN A 77 -22.58 -7.62 -17.57
C GLN A 77 -23.17 -7.18 -16.22
N GLN A 78 -24.36 -7.64 -15.88
CA GLN A 78 -24.99 -7.30 -14.60
C GLN A 78 -24.25 -7.96 -13.42
N SER A 79 -23.80 -9.21 -13.59
CA SER A 79 -22.97 -9.91 -12.62
C SER A 79 -21.64 -9.18 -12.39
N ASP A 80 -20.95 -8.80 -13.47
CA ASP A 80 -19.67 -8.08 -13.40
C ASP A 80 -19.81 -6.71 -12.75
N ARG A 81 -20.89 -5.97 -13.08
CA ARG A 81 -21.21 -4.70 -12.41
C ARG A 81 -21.50 -4.88 -10.92
N ARG A 82 -22.20 -5.95 -10.53
CA ARG A 82 -22.45 -6.25 -9.10
C ARG A 82 -21.15 -6.59 -8.37
N ARG A 83 -20.27 -7.39 -8.98
CA ARG A 83 -18.95 -7.72 -8.43
C ARG A 83 -18.07 -6.48 -8.28
N ALA A 84 -17.99 -5.65 -9.33
CA ALA A 84 -17.23 -4.40 -9.29
C ALA A 84 -17.73 -3.47 -8.17
N LYS A 85 -19.04 -3.26 -8.05
CA LYS A 85 -19.63 -2.47 -6.96
C LYS A 85 -19.39 -3.07 -5.57
N ALA A 86 -19.47 -4.40 -5.44
CA ALA A 86 -19.19 -5.06 -4.17
C ALA A 86 -17.72 -4.88 -3.75
N THR A 87 -16.79 -5.00 -4.70
CA THR A 87 -15.35 -4.75 -4.45
C THR A 87 -15.09 -3.29 -4.10
N GLU A 88 -15.71 -2.36 -4.81
CA GLU A 88 -15.61 -0.92 -4.54
C GLU A 88 -16.14 -0.57 -3.14
N ASN A 89 -17.33 -1.08 -2.78
CA ASN A 89 -17.91 -0.89 -1.45
C ASN A 89 -17.05 -1.50 -0.34
N LEU A 90 -16.49 -2.69 -0.56
CA LEU A 90 -15.58 -3.31 0.40
C LEU A 90 -14.31 -2.48 0.58
N SER A 91 -13.70 -2.03 -0.52
CA SER A 91 -12.52 -1.16 -0.47
C SER A 91 -12.80 0.15 0.25
N ALA A 92 -13.95 0.78 -0.03
CA ALA A 92 -14.38 2.00 0.65
C ALA A 92 -14.63 1.77 2.15
N ALA A 93 -15.26 0.65 2.53
CA ALA A 93 -15.49 0.28 3.92
C ALA A 93 -14.17 0.02 4.68
N VAL A 94 -13.22 -0.68 4.06
CA VAL A 94 -11.88 -0.90 4.64
C VAL A 94 -11.16 0.43 4.84
N LEU A 95 -11.11 1.27 3.81
CA LEU A 95 -10.44 2.58 3.88
C LEU A 95 -11.08 3.51 4.92
N SER A 96 -12.41 3.46 5.12
CA SER A 96 -13.10 4.30 6.11
C SER A 96 -12.83 3.87 7.56
N ASN A 97 -12.55 2.60 7.79
CA ASN A 97 -12.29 2.04 9.13
C ASN A 97 -10.79 2.06 9.52
N LEU A 98 -9.90 2.50 8.63
CA LEU A 98 -8.50 2.69 8.97
C LEU A 98 -8.34 3.92 9.88
N SER A 99 -7.58 3.76 10.97
CA SER A 99 -7.18 4.86 11.86
C SER A 99 -6.13 5.78 11.20
N SER A 100 -5.41 5.27 10.21
CA SER A 100 -4.44 6.05 9.44
C SER A 100 -5.09 6.77 8.28
N GLY A 101 -4.69 8.00 8.03
CA GLY A 101 -5.08 8.78 6.86
C GLY A 101 -4.49 8.19 5.59
N VAL A 102 -5.33 8.00 4.58
CA VAL A 102 -4.91 7.56 3.23
C VAL A 102 -5.29 8.63 2.24
N LEU A 103 -4.30 9.11 1.47
CA LEU A 103 -4.49 10.04 0.37
C LEU A 103 -3.94 9.43 -0.91
N PHE A 104 -4.62 9.65 -2.01
CA PHE A 104 -4.11 9.31 -3.33
C PHE A 104 -3.91 10.58 -4.15
N PHE A 105 -2.67 10.81 -4.57
CA PHE A 105 -2.28 11.91 -5.44
C PHE A 105 -2.19 11.42 -6.89
N ASN A 106 -2.73 12.20 -7.82
CA ASN A 106 -2.53 11.94 -9.25
C ASN A 106 -1.11 12.33 -9.68
N THR A 107 -0.77 12.09 -10.93
CA THR A 107 0.55 12.43 -11.51
C THR A 107 0.87 13.93 -11.50
N GLN A 108 -0.15 14.79 -11.34
CA GLN A 108 0.00 16.25 -11.21
C GLN A 108 0.21 16.69 -9.75
N GLY A 109 0.18 15.77 -8.78
CA GLY A 109 0.34 16.10 -7.36
C GLY A 109 -0.92 16.63 -6.68
N LEU A 110 -2.11 16.46 -7.30
CA LEU A 110 -3.40 16.81 -6.72
C LEU A 110 -4.04 15.60 -6.06
N VAL A 111 -4.65 15.79 -4.90
CA VAL A 111 -5.39 14.74 -4.21
C VAL A 111 -6.64 14.36 -5.00
N ARG A 112 -6.74 13.11 -5.40
CA ARG A 112 -7.91 12.55 -6.07
C ARG A 112 -8.85 11.84 -5.10
N GLN A 113 -8.28 11.24 -4.05
CA GLN A 113 -9.06 10.50 -3.05
C GLN A 113 -8.42 10.65 -1.67
N ALA A 114 -9.25 10.76 -0.64
CA ALA A 114 -8.84 10.78 0.76
C ALA A 114 -9.88 10.05 1.61
N ASN A 115 -9.43 9.25 2.59
CA ASN A 115 -10.34 8.63 3.55
C ASN A 115 -10.75 9.60 4.66
N GLN A 116 -11.69 9.20 5.51
CA GLN A 116 -12.17 10.04 6.60
C GLN A 116 -11.09 10.31 7.65
N ALA A 117 -10.23 9.32 7.92
CA ALA A 117 -9.13 9.51 8.87
C ALA A 117 -8.14 10.60 8.41
N ALA A 118 -7.83 10.66 7.10
CA ALA A 118 -6.98 11.73 6.55
C ALA A 118 -7.56 13.12 6.80
N LYS A 119 -8.87 13.28 6.62
CA LYS A 119 -9.56 14.57 6.89
C LYS A 119 -9.45 14.95 8.36
N ASN A 120 -9.66 13.99 9.26
CA ASN A 120 -9.61 14.22 10.70
C ASN A 120 -8.19 14.53 11.19
N ILE A 121 -7.18 13.78 10.70
CA ILE A 121 -5.78 13.97 11.08
C ILE A 121 -5.25 15.32 10.56
N LEU A 122 -5.55 15.65 9.30
CA LEU A 122 -5.06 16.89 8.69
C LEU A 122 -5.95 18.11 8.99
N GLY A 123 -7.15 17.91 9.52
CA GLY A 123 -8.04 19.00 9.94
C GLY A 123 -8.74 19.73 8.78
N PHE A 124 -8.92 19.08 7.62
CA PHE A 124 -9.61 19.66 6.47
C PHE A 124 -10.98 19.02 6.26
N ALA A 125 -11.97 19.82 5.93
CA ALA A 125 -13.30 19.33 5.55
C ALA A 125 -13.28 18.57 4.22
N SER A 126 -12.47 19.01 3.25
CA SER A 126 -12.24 18.36 1.96
C SER A 126 -10.79 18.51 1.55
N LEU A 127 -10.19 17.39 1.11
CA LEU A 127 -8.80 17.34 0.62
C LEU A 127 -8.75 17.17 -0.89
N VAL A 128 -9.86 16.76 -1.52
CA VAL A 128 -9.91 16.45 -2.95
C VAL A 128 -9.69 17.72 -3.77
N GLY A 129 -8.74 17.66 -4.71
CA GLY A 129 -8.33 18.77 -5.56
C GLY A 129 -7.22 19.64 -4.99
N MET A 130 -6.85 19.49 -3.72
CA MET A 130 -5.75 20.24 -3.11
C MET A 130 -4.40 19.67 -3.53
N ASN A 131 -3.40 20.55 -3.59
CA ASN A 131 -2.01 20.17 -3.86
C ASN A 131 -1.31 19.74 -2.55
N ALA A 132 -0.31 18.88 -2.67
CA ALA A 132 0.53 18.46 -1.54
C ALA A 132 1.15 19.64 -0.77
N VAL A 133 1.54 20.72 -1.47
CA VAL A 133 2.09 21.94 -0.84
C VAL A 133 1.05 22.70 -0.04
N GLU A 134 -0.21 22.74 -0.50
CA GLU A 134 -1.32 23.39 0.23
C GLU A 134 -1.68 22.64 1.51
N ILE A 135 -1.63 21.31 1.47
CA ILE A 135 -1.97 20.45 2.60
C ILE A 135 -0.88 20.48 3.66
N PHE A 136 0.37 20.19 3.25
CA PHE A 136 1.49 20.07 4.18
C PHE A 136 2.23 21.39 4.38
N ARG A 137 1.93 22.43 3.58
CA ARG A 137 2.64 23.71 3.56
C ARG A 137 4.17 23.47 3.49
N GLU A 138 4.98 24.27 4.12
CA GLU A 138 6.43 24.08 4.24
C GLU A 138 6.78 23.34 5.54
N THR A 139 6.07 22.28 5.86
CA THR A 139 6.28 21.50 7.08
C THR A 139 7.65 20.85 7.04
N PRO A 140 8.59 21.24 7.92
CA PRO A 140 9.92 20.65 7.93
C PRO A 140 9.85 19.18 8.31
N ALA A 141 10.61 18.37 7.57
CA ALA A 141 10.75 16.96 7.88
C ALA A 141 11.84 16.81 8.96
N SER A 142 11.55 16.02 9.98
CA SER A 142 12.55 15.58 10.95
C SER A 142 13.20 14.29 10.44
N ASP A 143 14.53 14.23 10.40
CA ASP A 143 15.31 13.09 9.87
C ASP A 143 15.23 11.81 10.72
N ALA A 144 14.40 11.76 11.73
CA ALA A 144 14.30 10.64 12.66
C ALA A 144 13.69 9.39 12.01
N GLY A 145 14.41 8.76 11.08
CA GLY A 145 14.12 7.41 10.59
C GLY A 145 13.70 7.27 9.12
N ALA A 146 13.86 8.29 8.30
CA ALA A 146 13.61 8.18 6.86
C ALA A 146 14.83 7.59 6.13
N ASP A 147 14.61 6.62 5.23
CA ASP A 147 15.67 6.03 4.38
C ASP A 147 16.30 7.08 3.42
N VAL A 148 15.60 8.20 3.20
CA VAL A 148 16.03 9.32 2.34
C VAL A 148 15.62 10.63 3.00
N SER A 149 16.59 11.56 3.16
CA SER A 149 16.35 12.87 3.77
C SER A 149 15.64 13.80 2.78
N PHE A 150 14.40 14.19 3.11
CA PHE A 150 13.64 15.21 2.40
C PHE A 150 13.40 16.40 3.31
N ALA A 151 13.61 17.61 2.80
CA ALA A 151 13.41 18.83 3.56
C ALA A 151 11.93 19.06 3.94
N THR A 152 10.98 18.55 3.14
CA THR A 152 9.53 18.75 3.36
C THR A 152 8.71 17.54 2.92
N ALA A 153 7.55 17.32 3.54
CA ALA A 153 6.60 16.29 3.15
C ALA A 153 6.12 16.44 1.69
N ALA A 154 5.87 17.66 1.26
CA ALA A 154 5.49 17.96 -0.14
C ALA A 154 6.63 17.62 -1.12
N GLY A 155 7.88 17.82 -0.71
CA GLY A 155 9.08 17.42 -1.47
C GLY A 155 9.16 15.92 -1.66
N ALA A 156 8.90 15.14 -0.62
CA ALA A 156 8.86 13.68 -0.67
C ALA A 156 7.78 13.15 -1.64
N ILE A 157 6.57 13.71 -1.59
CA ILE A 157 5.49 13.34 -2.52
C ILE A 157 5.88 13.65 -3.97
N ARG A 158 6.45 14.84 -4.21
CA ARG A 158 6.89 15.24 -5.56
C ARG A 158 8.03 14.34 -6.08
N ALA A 159 8.99 14.00 -5.24
CA ALA A 159 10.07 13.09 -5.58
C ALA A 159 9.54 11.69 -5.91
N THR A 160 8.60 11.15 -5.11
CA THR A 160 7.96 9.86 -5.40
C THR A 160 7.24 9.87 -6.76
N LEU A 161 6.54 10.95 -7.09
CA LEU A 161 5.86 11.07 -8.38
C LEU A 161 6.83 11.17 -9.56
N ARG A 162 7.98 11.82 -9.39
CA ARG A 162 8.98 12.00 -10.45
C ARG A 162 9.90 10.78 -10.59
N ASP A 163 10.46 10.30 -9.48
CA ASP A 163 11.55 9.33 -9.45
C ASP A 163 11.06 7.91 -9.18
N ARG A 164 9.76 7.73 -8.89
CA ARG A 164 9.10 6.46 -8.55
C ARG A 164 9.72 5.74 -7.33
N VAL A 165 10.33 6.50 -6.43
CA VAL A 165 10.95 5.99 -5.21
C VAL A 165 9.96 6.10 -4.06
N ALA A 166 9.78 5.01 -3.31
CA ALA A 166 8.96 5.03 -2.11
C ALA A 166 9.72 5.72 -0.97
N VAL A 167 9.03 6.60 -0.24
CA VAL A 167 9.52 7.25 0.97
C VAL A 167 8.81 6.62 2.16
N LYS A 168 9.58 6.10 3.13
CA LYS A 168 9.02 5.42 4.29
C LYS A 168 9.34 6.19 5.56
N ARG A 169 8.35 6.28 6.46
CA ARG A 169 8.51 6.76 7.85
C ARG A 169 9.09 8.17 7.98
N LEU A 170 8.69 9.08 7.09
CA LEU A 170 9.05 10.49 7.20
C LEU A 170 8.25 11.12 8.34
N GLN A 171 8.91 11.58 9.40
CA GLN A 171 8.27 12.31 10.48
C GLN A 171 8.27 13.81 10.18
N VAL A 172 7.12 14.45 10.38
CA VAL A 172 6.93 15.88 10.17
C VAL A 172 6.17 16.50 11.33
N GLU A 173 6.56 17.71 11.72
CA GLU A 173 5.80 18.53 12.67
C GLU A 173 4.75 19.32 11.90
N TYR A 174 3.51 18.92 12.02
CA TYR A 174 2.39 19.46 11.26
C TYR A 174 1.53 20.38 12.15
N VAL A 175 1.15 21.52 11.59
CA VAL A 175 0.17 22.42 12.21
C VAL A 175 -1.12 22.39 11.40
N SER A 176 -2.18 21.91 12.02
CA SER A 176 -3.51 21.84 11.39
C SER A 176 -4.08 23.25 11.12
N PRO A 177 -5.08 23.39 10.23
CA PRO A 177 -5.79 24.66 10.05
C PRO A 177 -6.44 25.21 11.33
N ALA A 178 -6.71 24.33 12.31
CA ALA A 178 -7.21 24.70 13.64
C ALA A 178 -6.10 25.10 14.64
N MET A 179 -4.85 25.27 14.17
CA MET A 179 -3.66 25.60 14.97
C MET A 179 -3.25 24.50 15.97
N GLU A 180 -3.70 23.25 15.76
CA GLU A 180 -3.24 22.12 16.55
C GLU A 180 -1.89 21.61 16.04
N GLN A 181 -0.92 21.46 16.91
CA GLN A 181 0.39 20.88 16.61
C GLN A 181 0.30 19.35 16.70
N ARG A 182 0.73 18.66 15.66
CA ARG A 182 0.74 17.21 15.57
C ARG A 182 2.06 16.72 14.99
N VAL A 183 2.49 15.56 15.42
CA VAL A 183 3.62 14.83 14.80
C VAL A 183 3.03 13.75 13.92
N LEU A 184 3.28 13.86 12.62
CA LEU A 184 2.76 12.93 11.64
C LEU A 184 3.89 12.04 11.10
N GLU A 185 3.63 10.76 10.98
CA GLU A 185 4.47 9.83 10.22
C GLU A 185 3.85 9.63 8.85
N ILE A 186 4.63 9.94 7.80
CA ILE A 186 4.19 9.91 6.41
C ILE A 186 4.95 8.82 5.65
N THR A 187 4.22 7.98 4.95
CA THR A 187 4.78 6.99 4.01
C THR A 187 4.17 7.23 2.65
N VAL A 188 5.02 7.42 1.63
CA VAL A 188 4.59 7.68 0.26
C VAL A 188 5.08 6.56 -0.65
N SER A 189 4.19 5.98 -1.43
CA SER A 189 4.50 4.89 -2.37
C SER A 189 3.95 5.21 -3.75
N PRO A 190 4.70 4.97 -4.84
CA PRO A 190 4.20 5.11 -6.18
C PRO A 190 3.14 4.04 -6.47
N VAL A 191 2.10 4.41 -7.20
CA VAL A 191 1.04 3.50 -7.64
C VAL A 191 1.08 3.42 -9.16
N SER A 192 1.28 2.22 -9.68
CA SER A 192 1.35 1.95 -11.12
C SER A 192 0.19 1.06 -11.57
N ASP A 193 -0.18 1.18 -12.83
CA ASP A 193 -1.11 0.29 -13.51
C ASP A 193 -0.44 -1.03 -13.91
N THR A 194 -1.23 -1.98 -14.40
CA THR A 194 -0.78 -3.26 -14.97
C THR A 194 0.28 -3.09 -16.05
N ASP A 195 0.22 -2.01 -16.82
CA ASP A 195 1.16 -1.66 -17.89
C ASP A 195 2.40 -0.90 -17.39
N SER A 196 2.66 -0.88 -16.06
CA SER A 196 3.75 -0.13 -15.42
C SER A 196 3.69 1.38 -15.64
N SER A 197 2.57 1.93 -16.14
CA SER A 197 2.35 3.37 -16.20
C SER A 197 2.06 3.91 -14.80
N LEU A 198 2.63 5.07 -14.45
CA LEU A 198 2.40 5.69 -13.16
C LEU A 198 0.98 6.28 -13.10
N LEU A 199 0.15 5.80 -12.21
CA LEU A 199 -1.17 6.36 -11.92
C LEU A 199 -1.11 7.52 -10.93
N GLY A 200 -0.11 7.52 -10.04
CA GLY A 200 0.05 8.53 -9.01
C GLY A 200 0.85 8.02 -7.82
N ALA A 201 0.60 8.60 -6.64
CA ALA A 201 1.23 8.21 -5.39
C ALA A 201 0.18 8.02 -4.28
N ALA A 202 0.31 6.95 -3.53
CA ALA A 202 -0.44 6.72 -2.31
C ALA A 202 0.38 7.26 -1.12
N CYS A 203 -0.26 8.07 -0.29
CA CYS A 203 0.32 8.64 0.92
C CYS A 203 -0.45 8.14 2.13
N LEU A 204 0.23 7.43 3.03
CA LEU A 204 -0.27 7.10 4.36
C LEU A 204 0.19 8.16 5.35
N VAL A 205 -0.73 8.61 6.20
CA VAL A 205 -0.47 9.59 7.26
C VAL A 205 -0.95 8.99 8.58
N ALA A 206 -0.04 8.82 9.53
CA ALA A 206 -0.35 8.38 10.87
C ALA A 206 -0.07 9.52 11.87
N ASP A 207 -1.00 9.76 12.78
CA ASP A 207 -0.79 10.67 13.91
C ASP A 207 -0.01 9.91 14.99
N VAL A 208 1.23 10.32 15.20
CA VAL A 208 2.14 9.73 16.19
C VAL A 208 2.46 10.70 17.32
N THR A 209 1.66 11.74 17.50
CA THR A 209 1.87 12.81 18.47
C THR A 209 2.07 12.27 19.88
N ALA A 210 1.18 11.37 20.34
CA ALA A 210 1.29 10.77 21.66
C ALA A 210 2.58 9.94 21.83
N ILE A 211 2.94 9.17 20.79
CA ILE A 211 4.16 8.36 20.81
C ILE A 211 5.41 9.25 20.83
N ALA A 212 5.41 10.31 20.03
CA ALA A 212 6.51 11.26 19.98
C ALA A 212 6.68 12.00 21.33
N GLN A 213 5.59 12.36 22.00
CA GLN A 213 5.61 12.95 23.33
C GLN A 213 6.22 11.99 24.36
N ILE A 214 5.74 10.74 24.40
CA ILE A 214 6.30 9.73 25.33
C ILE A 214 7.79 9.53 25.10
N ARG A 215 8.25 9.49 23.86
CA ARG A 215 9.69 9.38 23.54
C ARG A 215 10.48 10.59 24.04
N ARG A 216 10.00 11.80 23.77
CA ARG A 216 10.65 13.04 24.27
C ARG A 216 10.74 13.05 25.79
N ASP A 217 9.68 12.64 26.49
CA ASP A 217 9.67 12.53 27.94
C ASP A 217 10.67 11.48 28.44
N GLN A 218 10.78 10.34 27.76
CA GLN A 218 11.75 9.30 28.09
C GLN A 218 13.20 9.77 27.86
N ASP A 219 13.47 10.45 26.75
CA ASP A 219 14.79 10.99 26.42
C ASP A 219 15.20 12.05 27.44
N LEU A 220 14.30 12.96 27.81
CA LEU A 220 14.55 13.96 28.88
C LEU A 220 14.82 13.30 30.24
N HIS A 221 14.07 12.26 30.60
CA HIS A 221 14.34 11.53 31.85
C HIS A 221 15.68 10.79 31.80
N GLY A 222 16.05 10.26 30.64
CA GLY A 222 17.36 9.63 30.44
C GLY A 222 18.52 10.64 30.57
N GLU A 223 18.38 11.81 29.99
CA GLU A 223 19.39 12.87 30.03
C GLU A 223 19.55 13.42 31.46
N ILE A 224 18.46 13.75 32.13
CA ILE A 224 18.46 14.17 33.54
C ILE A 224 19.12 13.11 34.44
N SER A 225 18.79 11.82 34.23
CA SER A 225 19.35 10.73 35.00
C SER A 225 20.86 10.57 34.77
N ALA A 226 21.35 10.77 33.55
CA ALA A 226 22.76 10.70 33.21
C ALA A 226 23.53 11.87 33.80
N GLU A 227 23.02 13.11 33.74
CA GLU A 227 23.60 14.29 34.34
C GLU A 227 23.68 14.15 35.86
N MET A 228 22.60 13.67 36.49
CA MET A 228 22.58 13.37 37.93
C MET A 228 23.67 12.35 38.30
N ALA A 229 23.78 11.24 37.55
CA ALA A 229 24.78 10.22 37.80
C ALA A 229 26.24 10.79 37.70
N LEU A 230 26.50 11.67 36.75
CA LEU A 230 27.80 12.35 36.59
C LEU A 230 28.09 13.29 37.76
N THR A 231 27.12 14.09 38.20
CA THR A 231 27.23 15.00 39.33
C THR A 231 27.49 14.24 40.63
N LEU A 232 26.68 13.17 40.90
CA LEU A 232 26.89 12.32 42.06
C LEU A 232 28.26 11.66 42.07
N ARG A 233 28.72 11.15 40.92
CA ARG A 233 30.04 10.55 40.79
C ARG A 233 31.15 11.57 41.05
N GLY A 234 31.01 12.81 40.59
CA GLY A 234 31.96 13.90 40.82
C GLY A 234 32.10 14.23 42.30
N SER A 235 30.98 14.44 43.00
CA SER A 235 30.95 14.71 44.44
C SER A 235 31.51 13.55 45.27
N LEU A 236 31.17 12.30 44.95
CA LEU A 236 31.70 11.11 45.60
C LEU A 236 33.23 10.96 45.41
N LEU A 237 33.76 11.25 44.23
CA LEU A 237 35.19 11.24 43.97
C LEU A 237 35.92 12.35 44.79
N THR A 238 35.31 13.52 44.93
CA THR A 238 35.85 14.61 45.75
C THR A 238 35.87 14.24 47.22
N ILE A 239 34.79 13.72 47.77
CA ILE A 239 34.71 13.21 49.14
C ILE A 239 35.75 12.10 49.36
N SER A 240 35.87 11.13 48.48
CA SER A 240 36.85 10.04 48.55
C SER A 240 38.29 10.56 48.56
N ARG A 241 38.62 11.56 47.75
CA ARG A 241 39.94 12.21 47.71
C ARG A 241 40.24 12.91 49.01
N TYR A 242 39.31 13.70 49.56
CA TYR A 242 39.51 14.37 50.85
C TYR A 242 39.64 13.37 51.99
N ALA A 243 38.84 12.31 51.99
CA ALA A 243 38.95 11.25 52.98
C ALA A 243 40.33 10.54 52.94
N HIS A 244 40.85 10.30 51.71
CA HIS A 244 42.19 9.71 51.54
C HIS A 244 43.31 10.63 52.04
N GLN A 245 43.20 11.93 51.76
CA GLN A 245 44.11 12.92 52.23
C GLN A 245 44.03 13.04 53.75
N LEU A 246 42.87 13.00 54.37
CA LEU A 246 42.67 13.00 55.81
C LEU A 246 43.36 11.81 56.49
N ALA A 247 43.24 10.61 55.86
CA ALA A 247 43.84 9.39 56.38
C ALA A 247 45.41 9.41 56.37
N GLN A 248 46.00 10.20 55.48
CA GLN A 248 47.43 10.28 55.27
C GLN A 248 48.11 11.49 55.98
N ASN A 249 47.30 12.42 56.51
CA ASN A 249 47.84 13.67 57.04
C ASN A 249 47.89 13.68 58.60
N PRO A 250 49.04 13.80 59.24
CA PRO A 250 49.16 13.82 60.69
C PRO A 250 48.87 15.21 61.31
N ASP A 251 48.72 16.28 60.53
CA ASP A 251 48.46 17.63 61.03
C ASP A 251 46.98 17.80 61.43
N LEU A 252 46.77 18.14 62.72
CA LEU A 252 45.43 18.30 63.28
C LEU A 252 44.63 19.43 62.65
N LYS A 253 45.27 20.56 62.29
CA LYS A 253 44.54 21.65 61.62
C LYS A 253 44.10 21.30 60.23
N MET A 254 44.95 20.66 59.43
CA MET A 254 44.64 20.22 58.10
C MET A 254 43.58 19.12 58.15
N SER A 255 43.61 18.19 59.09
CA SER A 255 42.60 17.14 59.26
C SER A 255 41.24 17.73 59.63
N GLN A 256 41.17 18.78 60.47
CA GLN A 256 39.90 19.47 60.76
C GLN A 256 39.32 20.16 59.48
N GLN A 257 40.20 20.81 58.68
CA GLN A 257 39.78 21.45 57.47
C GLN A 257 39.17 20.40 56.42
N LEU A 258 39.91 19.31 56.20
CA LEU A 258 39.47 18.23 55.32
C LEU A 258 38.15 17.58 55.75
N ALA A 259 37.99 17.40 57.07
CA ALA A 259 36.73 16.88 57.64
C ALA A 259 35.55 17.83 57.39
N SER A 260 35.82 19.16 57.52
CA SER A 260 34.80 20.19 57.22
C SER A 260 34.46 20.23 55.75
N ASP A 261 35.43 20.07 54.85
CA ASP A 261 35.21 20.04 53.39
C ASP A 261 34.40 18.81 52.95
N ILE A 262 34.68 17.64 53.56
CA ILE A 262 33.88 16.42 53.37
C ILE A 262 32.43 16.65 53.80
N ALA A 263 32.19 17.24 54.96
CA ALA A 263 30.85 17.50 55.45
C ALA A 263 30.07 18.50 54.56
N ALA A 264 30.77 19.52 54.07
CA ALA A 264 30.20 20.49 53.12
C ALA A 264 29.79 19.83 51.81
N GLU A 265 30.67 19.02 51.22
CA GLU A 265 30.40 18.29 49.95
C GLU A 265 29.24 17.28 50.12
N ALA A 266 29.21 16.53 51.25
CA ALA A 266 28.12 15.61 51.58
C ALA A 266 26.79 16.35 51.73
N THR A 267 26.79 17.54 52.34
CA THR A 267 25.59 18.37 52.47
C THR A 267 25.13 18.90 51.11
N GLN A 268 26.05 19.31 50.25
CA GLN A 268 25.76 19.73 48.89
C GLN A 268 25.15 18.55 48.06
N LEU A 269 25.77 17.39 48.17
CA LEU A 269 25.28 16.17 47.50
C LEU A 269 23.84 15.84 47.94
N ASN A 270 23.54 15.87 49.23
CA ASN A 270 22.20 15.60 49.77
C ASN A 270 21.17 16.63 49.27
N ARG A 271 21.56 17.91 49.14
CA ARG A 271 20.70 18.95 48.59
C ARG A 271 20.44 18.73 47.12
N THR A 272 21.43 18.34 46.33
CA THR A 272 21.30 18.01 44.91
C THR A 272 20.32 16.82 44.72
N ILE A 273 20.51 15.75 45.48
CA ILE A 273 19.59 14.57 45.45
C ILE A 273 18.15 14.99 45.82
N GLY A 274 17.99 15.80 46.86
CA GLY A 274 16.68 16.31 47.29
C GLY A 274 15.99 17.15 46.22
N GLY A 275 16.72 18.00 45.54
CA GLY A 275 16.21 18.79 44.41
C GLY A 275 15.66 17.90 43.29
N PHE A 276 16.44 16.91 42.85
CA PHE A 276 16.04 15.98 41.79
C PHE A 276 14.82 15.12 42.17
N LEU A 277 14.73 14.65 43.40
CA LEU A 277 13.57 13.87 43.87
C LEU A 277 12.30 14.72 43.91
N THR A 278 12.41 16.01 44.20
CA THR A 278 11.28 16.94 44.22
C THR A 278 10.81 17.26 42.83
N GLU A 279 11.72 17.49 41.86
CA GLU A 279 11.38 17.71 40.45
C GLU A 279 10.75 16.45 39.82
N ALA A 280 11.31 15.26 40.08
CA ALA A 280 10.75 13.99 39.58
C ALA A 280 9.34 13.71 40.09
N THR A 281 9.05 14.11 41.36
CA THR A 281 7.70 13.99 41.95
C THR A 281 6.71 15.03 41.40
N ALA A 282 7.15 16.25 41.15
CA ALA A 282 6.37 17.31 40.55
C ALA A 282 5.96 16.97 39.08
N MET A 283 6.90 16.45 38.29
CA MET A 283 6.61 15.98 36.94
C MET A 283 5.58 14.84 36.90
N LYS A 284 5.67 13.86 37.83
CA LYS A 284 4.67 12.79 37.96
C LYS A 284 3.29 13.26 38.35
N ALA A 285 3.18 14.33 39.10
CA ALA A 285 1.90 14.93 39.53
C ALA A 285 1.24 15.70 38.37
N GLY A 286 2.03 16.35 37.50
CA GLY A 286 1.53 17.06 36.31
C GLY A 286 1.01 16.15 35.19
N GLN A 287 1.44 14.90 35.12
CA GLN A 287 0.99 13.92 34.11
C GLN A 287 -0.36 13.22 34.45
N ARG A 288 -0.96 13.50 35.61
CA ARG A 288 -2.24 12.88 36.03
C ARG A 288 -3.46 13.79 35.85
N HIS A 289 -3.31 14.92 35.25
CA HIS A 289 -4.38 15.83 34.84
C HIS A 289 -4.40 16.01 33.33
#